data_25c6f3ef3e7a8b5243b334235779ad4c
#
_entry.id   25c6f3ef3e7a8b5243b334235779ad4c
#
_cell.length_a   1.000
_cell.length_b   1.000
_cell.length_c   1.000
_cell.angle_alpha   90.00
_cell.angle_beta   90.00
_cell.angle_gamma   90.00
#
_symmetry.space_group_name_H-M   'P 1'
#
loop_
_entity.id
_entity.type
_entity.pdbx_description
1 polymer ?
#
loop_
_entity_poly.entity_id
_entity_poly.type
_entity_poly.pdbx_seq_one_letter_code
_entity_poly.pdbx_strand_id
1 'polypeptide(L)'
;MSPTCIRRASVLLFGLGWAFLSGVSSAAQSKINYKVIKNLEAMKDSSPTPEFSITGFDGKKISLKDFRGKTVFLNFWATWCVPCREEMPAMERLYQEFKDKNFVILAVNVKDRKQDAVNFLKELKITYPSAFDPEGQVGLLYGAWGLPTTYLIGPKGEGLARAWGPAEWYSPEARNLISQILAEKK
;
A
#
# COMPACT_ATOMS: atom_id res chain seq x y z
N MET A 1 70.03 -10.11 60.08
CA MET A 1 69.35 -9.09 59.27
C MET A 1 68.27 -9.85 58.48
N SER A 2 66.97 -9.61 58.86
CA SER A 2 65.82 -10.41 58.43
C SER A 2 65.32 -10.09 57.04
N PRO A 3 64.75 -11.01 56.29
CA PRO A 3 63.82 -10.72 55.22
C PRO A 3 62.37 -11.00 55.67
N THR A 4 61.55 -10.06 55.39
CA THR A 4 60.12 -9.96 55.67
C THR A 4 59.29 -10.88 54.80
N CYS A 5 58.43 -11.64 55.44
CA CYS A 5 57.42 -12.54 54.84
C CYS A 5 56.24 -11.74 54.28
N ILE A 6 55.97 -11.77 52.98
CA ILE A 6 54.81 -11.18 52.35
C ILE A 6 53.78 -12.25 52.10
N ARG A 7 52.68 -12.22 52.88
CA ARG A 7 51.46 -13.05 52.70
C ARG A 7 50.73 -12.61 51.44
N ARG A 8 50.55 -13.54 50.50
CA ARG A 8 49.64 -13.40 49.36
C ARG A 8 48.20 -13.58 49.83
N ALA A 9 47.40 -12.53 49.72
CA ALA A 9 45.96 -12.63 49.87
C ALA A 9 45.34 -12.94 48.49
N SER A 10 44.71 -14.09 48.36
CA SER A 10 43.92 -14.48 47.20
C SER A 10 42.56 -13.83 47.28
N VAL A 11 42.29 -12.91 46.38
CA VAL A 11 40.95 -12.32 46.18
C VAL A 11 40.18 -13.18 45.16
N LEU A 12 39.20 -13.92 45.67
CA LEU A 12 38.20 -14.61 44.83
C LEU A 12 37.19 -13.60 44.29
N LEU A 13 37.31 -13.26 43.01
CA LEU A 13 36.32 -12.49 42.29
C LEU A 13 35.17 -13.41 41.83
N PHE A 14 34.07 -13.33 42.53
CA PHE A 14 32.79 -13.90 42.08
C PHE A 14 32.28 -13.07 40.90
N GLY A 15 32.49 -13.56 39.70
CA GLY A 15 31.87 -13.02 38.51
C GLY A 15 30.41 -13.40 38.42
N LEU A 16 29.49 -12.50 38.76
CA LEU A 16 28.08 -12.59 38.45
C LEU A 16 27.90 -12.37 36.94
N GLY A 17 27.87 -13.47 36.19
CA GLY A 17 27.48 -13.44 34.78
C GLY A 17 26.00 -13.10 34.61
N TRP A 18 25.73 -11.89 34.27
CA TRP A 18 24.40 -11.52 33.73
C TRP A 18 24.29 -12.07 32.31
N ALA A 19 23.65 -13.23 32.18
CA ALA A 19 23.17 -13.71 30.92
C ALA A 19 22.00 -12.84 30.46
N PHE A 20 22.29 -11.83 29.62
CA PHE A 20 21.26 -11.16 28.84
C PHE A 20 20.70 -12.17 27.83
N LEU A 21 19.61 -12.83 28.22
CA LEU A 21 18.74 -13.52 27.28
C LEU A 21 18.07 -12.47 26.41
N SER A 22 18.77 -12.07 25.34
CA SER A 22 18.17 -11.35 24.25
C SER A 22 17.22 -12.31 23.53
N GLY A 23 16.01 -12.41 24.05
CA GLY A 23 14.90 -13.04 23.37
C GLY A 23 14.56 -12.20 22.15
N VAL A 24 15.22 -12.44 21.02
CA VAL A 24 14.78 -11.97 19.71
C VAL A 24 13.52 -12.75 19.41
N SER A 25 12.38 -12.18 19.82
CA SER A 25 11.08 -12.62 19.32
C SER A 25 11.08 -12.35 17.82
N SER A 26 11.51 -13.32 17.04
CA SER A 26 11.24 -13.39 15.61
C SER A 26 9.73 -13.57 15.47
N ALA A 27 8.97 -12.46 15.51
CA ALA A 27 7.62 -12.46 15.03
C ALA A 27 7.73 -12.91 13.55
N ALA A 28 7.28 -14.13 13.29
CA ALA A 28 7.16 -14.65 11.95
C ALA A 28 6.24 -13.69 11.19
N GLN A 29 6.85 -12.83 10.37
CA GLN A 29 6.15 -11.89 9.50
C GLN A 29 5.32 -12.77 8.57
N SER A 30 4.00 -12.80 8.78
CA SER A 30 3.10 -13.57 7.93
C SER A 30 3.21 -12.99 6.53
N LYS A 31 3.79 -13.75 5.63
CA LYS A 31 4.04 -13.28 4.26
C LYS A 31 2.70 -13.20 3.55
N ILE A 32 2.20 -11.98 3.34
CA ILE A 32 0.94 -11.72 2.64
C ILE A 32 0.97 -12.41 1.27
N ASN A 33 -0.06 -13.21 1.01
CA ASN A 33 -0.21 -13.90 -0.28
C ASN A 33 -1.05 -13.06 -1.24
N TYR A 34 -0.43 -12.26 -2.07
CA TYR A 34 -1.11 -11.43 -3.08
C TYR A 34 -1.74 -12.25 -4.20
N LYS A 35 -1.28 -13.48 -4.46
CA LYS A 35 -1.79 -14.35 -5.54
C LYS A 35 -3.22 -14.85 -5.31
N VAL A 36 -3.80 -14.60 -4.14
CA VAL A 36 -5.23 -14.90 -3.89
C VAL A 36 -6.16 -14.08 -4.78
N ILE A 37 -5.68 -12.96 -5.32
CA ILE A 37 -6.40 -12.14 -6.30
C ILE A 37 -5.78 -12.39 -7.67
N LYS A 38 -6.62 -12.74 -8.65
CA LYS A 38 -6.20 -12.90 -10.04
C LYS A 38 -5.51 -11.63 -10.55
N ASN A 39 -4.44 -11.79 -11.28
CA ASN A 39 -3.63 -10.71 -11.86
C ASN A 39 -2.89 -9.81 -10.85
N LEU A 40 -2.97 -10.08 -9.54
CA LEU A 40 -2.27 -9.31 -8.51
C LEU A 40 -0.94 -9.98 -8.16
N GLU A 41 0.15 -9.26 -8.34
CA GLU A 41 1.50 -9.72 -8.04
C GLU A 41 2.18 -8.82 -7.01
N ALA A 42 2.88 -9.45 -6.06
CA ALA A 42 3.75 -8.71 -5.13
C ALA A 42 4.82 -7.95 -5.92
N MET A 43 5.08 -6.71 -5.53
CA MET A 43 6.24 -5.99 -6.04
C MET A 43 7.51 -6.55 -5.39
N LYS A 44 8.55 -6.79 -6.20
CA LYS A 44 9.79 -7.47 -5.76
C LYS A 44 10.54 -6.66 -4.71
N ASP A 45 10.54 -5.35 -4.89
CA ASP A 45 11.23 -4.41 -4.01
C ASP A 45 10.18 -3.52 -3.35
N SER A 46 10.24 -3.39 -2.02
CA SER A 46 9.45 -2.39 -1.29
C SER A 46 9.97 -0.97 -1.53
N SER A 47 10.40 -0.68 -2.78
CA SER A 47 10.87 0.63 -3.18
C SER A 47 9.74 1.66 -3.14
N PRO A 48 10.05 2.92 -2.85
CA PRO A 48 9.07 3.99 -2.97
C PRO A 48 8.49 4.04 -4.37
N THR A 49 7.16 4.15 -4.46
CA THR A 49 6.50 4.38 -5.75
C THR A 49 6.75 5.81 -6.23
N PRO A 50 6.69 6.09 -7.54
CA PRO A 50 6.84 7.43 -8.07
C PRO A 50 5.87 8.42 -7.42
N GLU A 51 6.38 9.58 -7.04
CA GLU A 51 5.54 10.65 -6.52
C GLU A 51 4.89 11.42 -7.66
N PHE A 52 3.66 11.83 -7.47
CA PHE A 52 2.95 12.69 -8.41
C PHE A 52 2.03 13.67 -7.69
N SER A 53 1.61 14.67 -8.44
CA SER A 53 0.60 15.62 -8.03
C SER A 53 -0.33 15.87 -9.21
N ILE A 54 -1.63 15.78 -8.99
CA ILE A 54 -2.66 15.78 -10.02
C ILE A 54 -3.86 16.59 -9.56
N THR A 55 -4.72 17.02 -10.47
CA THR A 55 -5.94 17.75 -10.14
C THR A 55 -7.12 16.80 -10.03
N GLY A 56 -7.83 16.83 -8.90
CA GLY A 56 -9.09 16.13 -8.71
C GLY A 56 -10.22 16.66 -9.58
N PHE A 57 -11.29 15.92 -9.74
CA PHE A 57 -12.47 16.39 -10.47
C PHE A 57 -13.16 17.58 -9.79
N ASP A 58 -12.96 17.76 -8.48
CA ASP A 58 -13.41 18.92 -7.70
C ASP A 58 -12.52 20.18 -7.87
N GLY A 59 -11.45 20.07 -8.67
CA GLY A 59 -10.50 21.15 -8.92
C GLY A 59 -9.38 21.27 -7.88
N LYS A 60 -9.39 20.47 -6.82
CA LYS A 60 -8.35 20.49 -5.81
C LYS A 60 -7.12 19.71 -6.26
N LYS A 61 -5.95 20.17 -5.84
CA LYS A 61 -4.70 19.44 -6.05
C LYS A 61 -4.63 18.25 -5.10
N ILE A 62 -4.31 17.09 -5.64
CA ILE A 62 -4.12 15.83 -4.92
C ILE A 62 -2.66 15.41 -5.13
N SER A 63 -1.93 15.14 -4.07
CA SER A 63 -0.59 14.56 -4.12
C SER A 63 -0.60 13.18 -3.49
N LEU A 64 0.16 12.23 -4.04
CA LEU A 64 0.32 10.92 -3.41
C LEU A 64 0.87 11.04 -1.97
N LYS A 65 1.66 12.08 -1.71
CA LYS A 65 2.19 12.39 -0.36
C LYS A 65 1.10 12.71 0.67
N ASP A 66 -0.05 13.21 0.24
CA ASP A 66 -1.16 13.56 1.14
C ASP A 66 -1.78 12.31 1.81
N PHE A 67 -1.46 11.14 1.28
CA PHE A 67 -1.93 9.85 1.79
C PHE A 67 -0.89 9.08 2.60
N ARG A 68 0.21 9.71 3.00
CA ARG A 68 1.18 9.08 3.90
C ARG A 68 0.49 8.65 5.21
N GLY A 69 0.85 7.47 5.72
CA GLY A 69 0.17 6.85 6.84
C GLY A 69 -1.05 5.99 6.46
N LYS A 70 -1.49 6.05 5.20
CA LYS A 70 -2.59 5.21 4.69
C LYS A 70 -2.08 4.19 3.67
N THR A 71 -2.78 3.07 3.58
CA THR A 71 -2.67 2.18 2.42
C THR A 71 -3.47 2.77 1.27
N VAL A 72 -2.81 3.00 0.14
CA VAL A 72 -3.42 3.57 -1.06
C VAL A 72 -3.66 2.47 -2.09
N PHE A 73 -4.89 2.35 -2.53
CA PHE A 73 -5.29 1.58 -3.70
C PHE A 73 -5.36 2.56 -4.88
N LEU A 74 -4.28 2.61 -5.67
CA LEU A 74 -4.17 3.50 -6.82
C LEU A 74 -4.62 2.76 -8.07
N ASN A 75 -5.72 3.20 -8.68
CA ASN A 75 -6.30 2.57 -9.87
C ASN A 75 -6.29 3.51 -11.07
N PHE A 76 -5.86 3.03 -12.22
CA PHE A 76 -5.89 3.73 -13.50
C PHE A 76 -7.01 3.19 -14.36
N TRP A 77 -7.88 4.10 -14.85
CA TRP A 77 -9.11 3.76 -15.57
C TRP A 77 -9.46 4.76 -16.67
N ALA A 78 -10.39 4.40 -17.55
CA ALA A 78 -10.98 5.30 -18.54
C ALA A 78 -12.44 4.95 -18.81
N THR A 79 -13.22 5.88 -19.34
CA THR A 79 -14.66 5.65 -19.66
C THR A 79 -14.87 4.62 -20.77
N TRP A 80 -13.96 4.52 -21.71
CA TRP A 80 -13.95 3.55 -22.81
C TRP A 80 -13.45 2.16 -22.41
N CYS A 81 -12.94 2.01 -21.19
CA CYS A 81 -12.42 0.74 -20.67
C CYS A 81 -13.57 -0.11 -20.08
N VAL A 82 -14.09 -1.07 -20.83
CA VAL A 82 -15.19 -1.95 -20.39
C VAL A 82 -14.86 -2.68 -19.09
N PRO A 83 -13.70 -3.36 -18.93
CA PRO A 83 -13.39 -4.05 -17.67
C PRO A 83 -13.22 -3.09 -16.48
N CYS A 84 -12.85 -1.82 -16.70
CA CYS A 84 -12.84 -0.83 -15.62
C CYS A 84 -14.26 -0.56 -15.10
N ARG A 85 -15.24 -0.40 -16.01
CA ARG A 85 -16.65 -0.23 -15.65
C ARG A 85 -17.17 -1.38 -14.80
N GLU A 86 -16.78 -2.60 -15.14
CA GLU A 86 -17.21 -3.81 -14.45
C GLU A 86 -16.66 -3.92 -13.02
N GLU A 87 -15.39 -3.53 -12.80
CA GLU A 87 -14.76 -3.66 -11.46
C GLU A 87 -15.07 -2.49 -10.51
N MET A 88 -15.34 -1.28 -11.00
CA MET A 88 -15.48 -0.06 -10.18
C MET A 88 -16.59 -0.14 -9.13
N PRO A 89 -17.76 -0.76 -9.37
CA PRO A 89 -18.77 -0.96 -8.32
C PRO A 89 -18.30 -1.86 -7.16
N ALA A 90 -17.44 -2.86 -7.44
CA ALA A 90 -16.82 -3.69 -6.41
C ALA A 90 -15.78 -2.89 -5.62
N MET A 91 -15.00 -2.04 -6.30
CA MET A 91 -14.07 -1.12 -5.65
C MET A 91 -14.79 -0.12 -4.74
N GLU A 92 -15.96 0.40 -5.16
CA GLU A 92 -16.76 1.30 -4.31
C GLU A 92 -17.21 0.60 -3.02
N ARG A 93 -17.68 -0.66 -3.09
CA ARG A 93 -18.02 -1.44 -1.90
C ARG A 93 -16.81 -1.65 -1.00
N LEU A 94 -15.65 -1.96 -1.58
CA LEU A 94 -14.41 -2.10 -0.84
C LEU A 94 -14.03 -0.79 -0.13
N TYR A 95 -14.13 0.33 -0.82
CA TYR A 95 -13.87 1.65 -0.26
C TYR A 95 -14.79 1.96 0.93
N GLN A 96 -16.09 1.74 0.79
CA GLN A 96 -17.05 1.99 1.88
C GLN A 96 -16.77 1.15 3.13
N GLU A 97 -16.28 -0.08 2.97
CA GLU A 97 -15.93 -0.96 4.10
C GLU A 97 -14.64 -0.52 4.83
N PHE A 98 -13.67 0.05 4.11
CA PHE A 98 -12.32 0.29 4.64
C PHE A 98 -11.92 1.77 4.77
N LYS A 99 -12.66 2.73 4.25
CA LYS A 99 -12.30 4.16 4.21
C LYS A 99 -11.94 4.77 5.57
N ASP A 100 -12.51 4.25 6.66
CA ASP A 100 -12.26 4.73 8.02
C ASP A 100 -11.12 3.96 8.72
N LYS A 101 -10.39 3.09 8.01
CA LYS A 101 -9.35 2.20 8.53
C LYS A 101 -7.95 2.48 7.96
N ASN A 102 -7.57 3.75 7.77
CA ASN A 102 -6.31 4.12 7.10
C ASN A 102 -6.15 3.52 5.70
N PHE A 103 -7.25 3.43 4.97
CA PHE A 103 -7.32 2.98 3.58
C PHE A 103 -7.94 4.06 2.70
N VAL A 104 -7.44 4.19 1.49
CA VAL A 104 -8.02 5.07 0.48
C VAL A 104 -7.92 4.44 -0.90
N ILE A 105 -8.95 4.62 -1.71
CA ILE A 105 -8.88 4.40 -3.15
C ILE A 105 -8.65 5.76 -3.81
N LEU A 106 -7.62 5.87 -4.63
CA LEU A 106 -7.36 7.00 -5.51
C LEU A 106 -7.45 6.50 -6.95
N ALA A 107 -8.50 6.89 -7.66
CA ALA A 107 -8.70 6.52 -9.04
C ALA A 107 -8.23 7.64 -9.97
N VAL A 108 -7.34 7.33 -10.90
CA VAL A 108 -6.78 8.26 -11.89
C VAL A 108 -7.39 7.94 -13.25
N ASN A 109 -8.19 8.87 -13.75
CA ASN A 109 -8.79 8.77 -15.08
C ASN A 109 -7.79 9.21 -16.14
N VAL A 110 -7.54 8.37 -17.14
CA VAL A 110 -6.48 8.55 -18.13
C VAL A 110 -7.06 8.84 -19.50
N LYS A 111 -6.66 9.99 -20.09
CA LYS A 111 -6.93 10.34 -21.50
C LYS A 111 -8.40 10.36 -21.91
N ASP A 112 -9.28 10.79 -21.00
CA ASP A 112 -10.68 11.06 -21.29
C ASP A 112 -10.96 12.56 -21.42
N ARG A 113 -12.18 12.91 -21.82
CA ARG A 113 -12.72 14.25 -21.59
C ARG A 113 -13.25 14.34 -20.17
N LYS A 114 -12.94 15.44 -19.49
CA LYS A 114 -13.33 15.63 -18.07
C LYS A 114 -14.82 15.39 -17.83
N GLN A 115 -15.68 15.91 -18.72
CA GLN A 115 -17.14 15.80 -18.56
C GLN A 115 -17.62 14.35 -18.67
N ASP A 116 -17.04 13.55 -19.56
CA ASP A 116 -17.40 12.14 -19.73
C ASP A 116 -17.03 11.33 -18.49
N ALA A 117 -15.83 11.57 -17.96
CA ALA A 117 -15.38 10.93 -16.73
C ALA A 117 -16.25 11.31 -15.51
N VAL A 118 -16.64 12.59 -15.38
CA VAL A 118 -17.54 13.04 -14.31
C VAL A 118 -18.92 12.37 -14.41
N ASN A 119 -19.48 12.30 -15.62
CA ASN A 119 -20.78 11.64 -15.84
C ASN A 119 -20.72 10.15 -15.52
N PHE A 120 -19.62 9.50 -15.91
CA PHE A 120 -19.37 8.08 -15.64
C PHE A 120 -19.29 7.78 -14.13
N LEU A 121 -18.53 8.58 -13.37
CA LEU A 121 -18.42 8.44 -11.92
C LEU A 121 -19.78 8.62 -11.23
N LYS A 122 -20.60 9.58 -11.70
CA LYS A 122 -21.95 9.81 -11.20
C LYS A 122 -22.89 8.63 -11.50
N GLU A 123 -22.86 8.12 -12.73
CA GLU A 123 -23.63 6.95 -13.15
C GLU A 123 -23.37 5.74 -12.27
N LEU A 124 -22.10 5.44 -11.98
CA LEU A 124 -21.67 4.34 -11.14
C LEU A 124 -21.74 4.64 -9.63
N LYS A 125 -22.17 5.86 -9.25
CA LYS A 125 -22.26 6.32 -7.84
C LYS A 125 -20.94 6.19 -7.08
N ILE A 126 -19.82 6.48 -7.76
CA ILE A 126 -18.48 6.40 -7.18
C ILE A 126 -18.24 7.57 -6.22
N THR A 127 -17.78 7.26 -5.00
CA THR A 127 -17.53 8.25 -3.95
C THR A 127 -16.06 8.35 -3.53
N TYR A 128 -15.22 7.38 -3.89
CA TYR A 128 -13.80 7.45 -3.58
C TYR A 128 -13.09 8.58 -4.36
N PRO A 129 -12.00 9.14 -3.81
CA PRO A 129 -11.19 10.15 -4.47
C PRO A 129 -10.82 9.80 -5.89
N SER A 130 -11.08 10.72 -6.81
CA SER A 130 -10.80 10.52 -8.23
C SER A 130 -10.12 11.76 -8.82
N ALA A 131 -9.14 11.54 -9.69
CA ALA A 131 -8.33 12.57 -10.31
C ALA A 131 -8.31 12.43 -11.84
N PHE A 132 -7.87 13.48 -12.52
CA PHE A 132 -7.95 13.59 -13.96
C PHE A 132 -6.56 13.78 -14.58
N ASP A 133 -6.15 12.83 -15.42
CA ASP A 133 -4.87 12.77 -16.14
C ASP A 133 -5.11 12.84 -17.67
N PRO A 134 -5.46 14.01 -18.20
CA PRO A 134 -5.84 14.14 -19.62
C PRO A 134 -4.73 13.79 -20.59
N GLU A 135 -3.49 14.07 -20.22
CA GLU A 135 -2.31 13.78 -21.05
C GLU A 135 -1.76 12.36 -20.82
N GLY A 136 -2.25 11.66 -19.77
CA GLY A 136 -1.78 10.33 -19.42
C GLY A 136 -0.37 10.29 -18.83
N GLN A 137 0.10 11.40 -18.27
CA GLN A 137 1.47 11.50 -17.74
C GLN A 137 1.66 10.68 -16.47
N VAL A 138 0.69 10.69 -15.56
CA VAL A 138 0.72 9.87 -14.34
C VAL A 138 0.54 8.40 -14.69
N GLY A 139 -0.36 8.09 -15.62
CA GLY A 139 -0.50 6.73 -16.17
C GLY A 139 0.80 6.20 -16.76
N LEU A 140 1.50 7.01 -17.55
CA LEU A 140 2.81 6.68 -18.12
C LEU A 140 3.88 6.45 -17.05
N LEU A 141 3.93 7.35 -16.04
CA LEU A 141 4.87 7.27 -14.92
C LEU A 141 4.76 5.93 -14.15
N TYR A 142 3.54 5.40 -14.06
CA TYR A 142 3.24 4.12 -13.41
C TYR A 142 3.25 2.92 -14.39
N GLY A 143 3.55 3.15 -15.66
CA GLY A 143 3.53 2.08 -16.67
C GLY A 143 2.13 1.47 -16.86
N ALA A 144 1.07 2.26 -16.72
CA ALA A 144 -0.32 1.85 -16.94
C ALA A 144 -0.64 1.83 -18.46
N TRP A 145 0.07 0.98 -19.18
CA TRP A 145 -0.07 0.80 -20.65
C TRP A 145 -1.39 0.14 -21.05
N GLY A 146 -1.96 -0.66 -20.17
CA GLY A 146 -3.27 -1.31 -20.31
C GLY A 146 -4.16 -0.94 -19.12
N LEU A 147 -5.47 -0.90 -19.35
CA LEU A 147 -6.45 -0.58 -18.31
C LEU A 147 -7.41 -1.74 -18.05
N PRO A 148 -7.84 -1.93 -16.81
CA PRO A 148 -7.38 -1.23 -15.61
C PRO A 148 -5.97 -1.65 -15.19
N THR A 149 -5.25 -0.77 -14.52
CA THR A 149 -4.02 -1.10 -13.81
C THR A 149 -4.15 -0.61 -12.38
N THR A 150 -3.81 -1.45 -11.40
CA THR A 150 -3.97 -1.15 -9.98
C THR A 150 -2.67 -1.37 -9.22
N TYR A 151 -2.34 -0.43 -8.33
CA TYR A 151 -1.24 -0.56 -7.37
C TYR A 151 -1.78 -0.55 -5.95
N LEU A 152 -1.27 -1.43 -5.11
CA LEU A 152 -1.38 -1.32 -3.66
C LEU A 152 -0.09 -0.68 -3.14
N ILE A 153 -0.23 0.46 -2.48
CA ILE A 153 0.88 1.27 -1.97
C ILE A 153 0.75 1.37 -0.46
N GLY A 154 1.85 1.13 0.23
CA GLY A 154 1.87 1.15 1.68
C GLY A 154 1.96 2.56 2.28
N PRO A 155 1.82 2.68 3.62
CA PRO A 155 1.76 3.96 4.32
C PRO A 155 3.02 4.82 4.18
N LYS A 156 4.16 4.21 3.91
CA LYS A 156 5.44 4.93 3.66
C LYS A 156 5.61 5.30 2.18
N GLY A 157 4.66 4.90 1.31
CA GLY A 157 4.71 5.08 -0.13
C GLY A 157 5.44 3.96 -0.87
N GLU A 158 5.73 2.88 -0.17
CA GLU A 158 6.33 1.68 -0.76
C GLU A 158 5.32 0.92 -1.60
N GLY A 159 5.76 0.40 -2.75
CA GLY A 159 4.95 -0.47 -3.60
C GLY A 159 4.79 -1.85 -2.96
N LEU A 160 3.55 -2.30 -2.76
CA LEU A 160 3.25 -3.60 -2.16
C LEU A 160 2.92 -4.64 -3.23
N ALA A 161 2.02 -4.30 -4.13
CA ALA A 161 1.57 -5.17 -5.20
C ALA A 161 1.02 -4.38 -6.37
N ARG A 162 0.92 -5.03 -7.54
CA ARG A 162 0.35 -4.48 -8.76
C ARG A 162 -0.53 -5.51 -9.45
N ALA A 163 -1.68 -5.07 -9.96
CA ALA A 163 -2.54 -5.85 -10.84
C ALA A 163 -2.56 -5.26 -12.25
N TRP A 164 -2.52 -6.16 -13.25
CA TRP A 164 -2.66 -5.85 -14.67
C TRP A 164 -3.98 -6.44 -15.17
N GLY A 165 -4.90 -5.59 -15.58
CA GLY A 165 -6.25 -5.99 -15.93
C GLY A 165 -7.19 -6.11 -14.73
N PRO A 166 -8.47 -6.49 -14.97
CA PRO A 166 -9.51 -6.48 -13.96
C PRO A 166 -9.32 -7.57 -12.91
N ALA A 167 -9.85 -7.29 -11.69
CA ALA A 167 -9.86 -8.24 -10.60
C ALA A 167 -11.15 -8.14 -9.76
N GLU A 168 -11.43 -9.19 -8.99
CA GLU A 168 -12.60 -9.29 -8.10
C GLU A 168 -12.33 -8.57 -6.77
N TRP A 169 -12.40 -7.22 -6.79
CA TRP A 169 -11.97 -6.39 -5.67
C TRP A 169 -12.86 -6.46 -4.42
N TYR A 170 -14.02 -7.12 -4.49
CA TYR A 170 -14.89 -7.29 -3.34
C TYR A 170 -15.21 -8.76 -3.01
N SER A 171 -14.39 -9.70 -3.49
CA SER A 171 -14.44 -11.09 -3.03
C SER A 171 -14.01 -11.22 -1.56
N PRO A 172 -14.37 -12.32 -0.86
CA PRO A 172 -13.86 -12.59 0.49
C PRO A 172 -12.34 -12.55 0.57
N GLU A 173 -11.64 -13.04 -0.47
CA GLU A 173 -10.19 -13.06 -0.57
C GLU A 173 -9.61 -11.64 -0.65
N ALA A 174 -10.22 -10.76 -1.47
CA ALA A 174 -9.80 -9.37 -1.61
C ALA A 174 -9.97 -8.60 -0.28
N ARG A 175 -11.11 -8.75 0.37
CA ARG A 175 -11.39 -8.12 1.66
C ARG A 175 -10.44 -8.61 2.75
N ASN A 176 -10.16 -9.91 2.80
CA ASN A 176 -9.20 -10.49 3.72
C ASN A 176 -7.78 -9.97 3.46
N LEU A 177 -7.36 -9.91 2.19
CA LEU A 177 -6.06 -9.37 1.78
C LEU A 177 -5.88 -7.92 2.28
N ILE A 178 -6.86 -7.05 2.01
CA ILE A 178 -6.80 -5.65 2.48
C ILE A 178 -6.76 -5.60 4.01
N SER A 179 -7.55 -6.42 4.71
CA SER A 179 -7.52 -6.51 6.18
C SER A 179 -6.15 -6.91 6.70
N GLN A 180 -5.47 -7.88 6.07
CA GLN A 180 -4.13 -8.30 6.43
C GLN A 180 -3.10 -7.18 6.23
N ILE A 181 -3.13 -6.51 5.06
CA ILE A 181 -2.26 -5.36 4.76
C ILE A 181 -2.41 -4.26 5.83
N LEU A 182 -3.63 -3.96 6.25
CA LEU A 182 -3.91 -2.94 7.25
C LEU A 182 -3.47 -3.36 8.66
N ALA A 183 -3.50 -4.67 8.97
CA ALA A 183 -3.08 -5.20 10.28
C ALA A 183 -1.54 -5.23 10.46
N GLU A 184 -0.78 -5.52 9.40
CA GLU A 184 0.69 -5.57 9.47
C GLU A 184 1.36 -4.22 9.75
N LYS A 185 0.64 -3.12 9.62
CA LYS A 185 1.17 -1.74 9.62
C LYS A 185 0.81 -0.92 10.86
N LYS A 186 0.50 -1.61 11.95
CA LYS A 186 0.37 -0.99 13.27
C LYS A 186 1.70 -0.86 14.01
#